data_ac115e62f8fd0272ee5cc04a7719b5d6
#
_entry.id   ac115e62f8fd0272ee5cc04a7719b5d6
#
_cell.length_a   1.000
_cell.length_b   1.000
_cell.length_c   1.000
_cell.angle_alpha   90.00
_cell.angle_beta   90.00
_cell.angle_gamma   90.00
#
_symmetry.space_group_name_H-M   'P 1'
#
loop_
_entity.id
_entity.type
_entity.pdbx_description
1 polymer ?
#
loop_
_entity_poly.entity_id
_entity_poly.type
_entity_poly.pdbx_seq_one_letter_code
_entity_poly.pdbx_strand_id
1 'polypeptide(L)'
;MRSRENLTADLVAGTTVAIVALPLALGFGITSGMSAAAGLTTAIIAGFIAAIFGGSKYQVSGPTGAMTVVLLPIIHSYGVEAIPFLGLLAGLIVIIFAALRLGNIINRTPWAVVEGFTVGIAFVIALQQLPLAFGVAKGEGDRSVIVAFNTVKNAITLGIHWQTLLVVAVTLLIKFVYPKVAREIGIKFHIPASFIAIVSVTLLVKVVDLQVNTIGDIPRSIGTWAGKSLSLSDAPHLLWPAFLIALLCAIESLLSARVADGMVHASAEEKCQPNRELFGQGLATLVASVFGGMPATGAIARTSVNVRAGAKSRNASAFHALILLALALIAAPLVSQIPAAAIAGVLIGTSYRILNPVSILASPRHHLHRLPQKPIRLRFAHSIQTHFQAPFLHFFKS
;
A
#
# COMPACT_ATOMS: atom_id res chain seq x y z
N MET A 1 -12.45 -19.89 -27.28
CA MET A 1 -12.15 -20.60 -26.04
C MET A 1 -11.07 -19.83 -25.21
N ARG A 2 -9.91 -19.54 -25.73
CA ARG A 2 -8.80 -18.82 -25.02
C ARG A 2 -9.22 -17.48 -24.38
N SER A 3 -10.15 -16.75 -24.94
CA SER A 3 -10.62 -15.46 -24.41
C SER A 3 -11.53 -15.62 -23.17
N ARG A 4 -12.35 -16.66 -23.10
CA ARG A 4 -13.20 -16.92 -21.92
C ARG A 4 -12.40 -17.49 -20.74
N GLU A 5 -11.41 -18.33 -21.00
CA GLU A 5 -10.50 -18.86 -19.98
C GLU A 5 -9.65 -17.75 -19.34
N ASN A 6 -9.20 -16.79 -20.14
CA ASN A 6 -8.50 -15.61 -19.63
C ASN A 6 -9.40 -14.73 -18.77
N LEU A 7 -10.67 -14.54 -19.15
CA LEU A 7 -11.61 -13.72 -18.39
C LEU A 7 -11.95 -14.32 -17.03
N THR A 8 -12.13 -15.65 -16.96
CA THR A 8 -12.35 -16.34 -15.68
C THR A 8 -11.11 -16.28 -14.78
N ALA A 9 -9.91 -16.46 -15.34
CA ALA A 9 -8.66 -16.30 -14.60
C ALA A 9 -8.50 -14.87 -14.05
N ASP A 10 -8.81 -13.86 -14.86
CA ASP A 10 -8.75 -12.45 -14.46
C ASP A 10 -9.79 -12.12 -13.38
N LEU A 11 -10.99 -12.69 -13.45
CA LEU A 11 -12.02 -12.51 -12.43
C LEU A 11 -11.60 -13.14 -11.10
N VAL A 12 -11.06 -14.35 -11.10
CA VAL A 12 -10.54 -15.02 -9.90
C VAL A 12 -9.37 -14.23 -9.31
N ALA A 13 -8.44 -13.78 -10.14
CA ALA A 13 -7.32 -12.96 -9.70
C ALA A 13 -7.79 -11.63 -9.11
N GLY A 14 -8.69 -10.92 -9.81
CA GLY A 14 -9.27 -9.66 -9.34
C GLY A 14 -10.02 -9.82 -8.01
N THR A 15 -10.79 -10.89 -7.84
CA THR A 15 -11.46 -11.21 -6.56
C THR A 15 -10.45 -11.45 -5.45
N THR A 16 -9.43 -12.25 -5.70
CA THR A 16 -8.36 -12.53 -4.73
C THR A 16 -7.66 -11.25 -4.30
N VAL A 17 -7.35 -10.37 -5.25
CA VAL A 17 -6.72 -9.08 -4.97
C VAL A 17 -7.65 -8.15 -4.21
N ALA A 18 -8.95 -8.09 -4.55
CA ALA A 18 -9.93 -7.25 -3.85
C ALA A 18 -10.03 -7.62 -2.36
N ILE A 19 -10.05 -8.92 -2.06
CA ILE A 19 -10.06 -9.44 -0.69
C ILE A 19 -8.81 -9.01 0.11
N VAL A 20 -7.64 -9.00 -0.52
CA VAL A 20 -6.39 -8.53 0.12
C VAL A 20 -6.35 -7.01 0.21
N ALA A 21 -6.83 -6.33 -0.82
CA ALA A 21 -6.71 -4.89 -0.96
C ALA A 21 -7.67 -4.12 -0.03
N LEU A 22 -8.84 -4.69 0.28
CA LEU A 22 -9.84 -4.04 1.13
C LEU A 22 -9.23 -3.59 2.47
N PRO A 23 -8.69 -4.47 3.32
CA PRO A 23 -8.11 -4.06 4.60
C PRO A 23 -6.92 -3.11 4.46
N LEU A 24 -6.11 -3.27 3.42
CA LEU A 24 -4.96 -2.39 3.18
C LEU A 24 -5.42 -0.99 2.76
N ALA A 25 -6.46 -0.89 1.93
CA ALA A 25 -7.01 0.39 1.50
C ALA A 25 -7.61 1.16 2.69
N LEU A 26 -8.42 0.48 3.51
CA LEU A 26 -9.00 1.06 4.72
C LEU A 26 -7.92 1.52 5.70
N GLY A 27 -6.93 0.66 5.95
CA GLY A 27 -5.83 0.95 6.85
C GLY A 27 -4.96 2.12 6.40
N PHE A 28 -4.59 2.18 5.12
CA PHE A 28 -3.80 3.29 4.60
C PHE A 28 -4.58 4.60 4.57
N GLY A 29 -5.89 4.58 4.36
CA GLY A 29 -6.73 5.75 4.53
C GLY A 29 -6.66 6.31 5.95
N ILE A 30 -6.86 5.47 6.96
CA ILE A 30 -6.80 5.87 8.38
C ILE A 30 -5.39 6.35 8.76
N THR A 31 -4.36 5.60 8.40
CA THR A 31 -2.97 5.92 8.81
C THR A 31 -2.39 7.14 8.11
N SER A 32 -2.91 7.51 6.95
CA SER A 32 -2.55 8.78 6.29
C SER A 32 -3.10 10.01 7.00
N GLY A 33 -4.00 9.86 7.96
CA GLY A 33 -4.71 10.96 8.62
C GLY A 33 -6.02 11.35 7.92
N MET A 34 -6.41 10.60 6.89
CA MET A 34 -7.71 10.73 6.23
C MET A 34 -8.76 9.81 6.88
N SER A 35 -9.60 9.17 6.09
CA SER A 35 -10.59 8.20 6.55
C SER A 35 -10.44 6.85 5.84
N ALA A 36 -11.02 5.80 6.43
CA ALA A 36 -11.14 4.49 5.79
C ALA A 36 -11.84 4.61 4.42
N ALA A 37 -12.90 5.44 4.36
CA ALA A 37 -13.63 5.71 3.13
C ALA A 37 -12.75 6.34 2.05
N ALA A 38 -11.90 7.30 2.38
CA ALA A 38 -10.96 7.91 1.43
C ALA A 38 -9.99 6.90 0.84
N GLY A 39 -9.45 6.00 1.68
CA GLY A 39 -8.60 4.90 1.22
C GLY A 39 -9.32 3.94 0.27
N LEU A 40 -10.56 3.59 0.59
CA LEU A 40 -11.40 2.71 -0.25
C LEU A 40 -11.76 3.38 -1.57
N THR A 41 -12.17 4.65 -1.56
CA THR A 41 -12.42 5.48 -2.75
C THR A 41 -11.21 5.49 -3.68
N THR A 42 -10.01 5.68 -3.11
CA THR A 42 -8.77 5.64 -3.88
C THR A 42 -8.54 4.28 -4.53
N ALA A 43 -8.74 3.17 -3.78
CA ALA A 43 -8.55 1.83 -4.32
C ALA A 43 -9.51 1.51 -5.47
N ILE A 44 -10.75 2.00 -5.39
CA ILE A 44 -11.78 1.82 -6.42
C ILE A 44 -11.44 2.67 -7.64
N ILE A 45 -11.37 3.99 -7.48
CA ILE A 45 -11.27 4.93 -8.61
C ILE A 45 -9.89 4.82 -9.25
N ALA A 46 -8.82 4.93 -8.48
CA ALA A 46 -7.49 4.87 -9.04
C ALA A 46 -7.16 3.47 -9.57
N GLY A 47 -7.63 2.41 -8.89
CA GLY A 47 -7.47 1.05 -9.37
C GLY A 47 -8.12 0.82 -10.73
N PHE A 48 -9.34 1.33 -10.93
CA PHE A 48 -10.06 1.20 -12.20
C PHE A 48 -9.42 2.03 -13.33
N ILE A 49 -9.11 3.29 -13.07
CA ILE A 49 -8.54 4.20 -14.08
C ILE A 49 -7.14 3.73 -14.50
N ALA A 50 -6.28 3.37 -13.54
CA ALA A 50 -4.95 2.85 -13.85
C ALA A 50 -5.00 1.52 -14.62
N ALA A 51 -5.98 0.64 -14.35
CA ALA A 51 -6.17 -0.59 -15.11
C ALA A 51 -6.49 -0.32 -16.59
N ILE A 52 -7.24 0.73 -16.90
CA ILE A 52 -7.62 1.08 -18.28
C ILE A 52 -6.51 1.83 -19.00
N PHE A 53 -5.98 2.87 -18.39
CA PHE A 53 -5.06 3.81 -19.03
C PHE A 53 -3.57 3.49 -18.82
N GLY A 54 -3.24 2.68 -17.80
CA GLY A 54 -1.87 2.31 -17.45
C GLY A 54 -1.12 1.53 -18.52
N GLY A 55 0.17 1.40 -18.37
CA GLY A 55 1.10 0.68 -19.27
C GLY A 55 1.32 -0.77 -18.90
N SER A 56 1.08 -1.17 -17.65
CA SER A 56 1.25 -2.53 -17.16
C SER A 56 -0.01 -3.38 -17.38
N LYS A 57 0.18 -4.69 -17.63
CA LYS A 57 -0.91 -5.65 -17.76
C LYS A 57 -1.40 -6.18 -16.40
N TYR A 58 -0.58 -6.08 -15.36
CA TYR A 58 -0.80 -6.78 -14.09
C TYR A 58 -0.87 -5.86 -12.88
N GLN A 59 -0.53 -4.58 -13.05
CA GLN A 59 -0.44 -3.65 -11.94
C GLN A 59 -1.78 -3.39 -11.28
N VAL A 60 -1.77 -3.37 -9.96
CA VAL A 60 -2.90 -2.98 -9.12
C VAL A 60 -2.55 -1.69 -8.40
N SER A 61 -3.31 -0.64 -8.70
CA SER A 61 -3.09 0.70 -8.14
C SER A 61 -4.06 1.01 -7.00
N GLY A 62 -3.72 2.00 -6.20
CA GLY A 62 -4.53 2.47 -5.08
C GLY A 62 -3.66 3.06 -3.96
N PRO A 63 -4.19 3.24 -2.75
CA PRO A 63 -3.43 3.80 -1.64
C PRO A 63 -2.30 2.85 -1.22
N THR A 64 -1.13 3.41 -0.87
CA THR A 64 0.03 2.64 -0.43
C THR A 64 0.60 3.19 0.88
N GLY A 65 1.38 2.36 1.57
CA GLY A 65 2.06 2.78 2.78
C GLY A 65 3.08 3.89 2.55
N ALA A 66 3.75 3.92 1.40
CA ALA A 66 4.66 5.01 1.05
C ALA A 66 3.92 6.34 0.96
N MET A 67 2.74 6.33 0.35
CA MET A 67 1.91 7.52 0.24
C MET A 67 1.45 8.01 1.62
N THR A 68 1.12 7.10 2.56
CA THR A 68 0.73 7.50 3.92
C THR A 68 1.86 8.21 4.66
N VAL A 69 3.10 7.79 4.45
CA VAL A 69 4.29 8.40 5.08
C VAL A 69 4.47 9.85 4.63
N VAL A 70 4.26 10.13 3.33
CA VAL A 70 4.44 11.48 2.78
C VAL A 70 3.22 12.36 3.07
N LEU A 71 2.01 11.81 3.06
CA LEU A 71 0.79 12.59 3.30
C LEU A 71 0.64 13.04 4.74
N LEU A 72 1.08 12.24 5.70
CA LEU A 72 0.86 12.55 7.12
C LEU A 72 1.43 13.90 7.56
N PRO A 73 2.71 14.26 7.28
CA PRO A 73 3.24 15.59 7.57
C PRO A 73 2.51 16.72 6.83
N ILE A 74 2.08 16.45 5.58
CA ILE A 74 1.38 17.45 4.77
C ILE A 74 0.00 17.74 5.36
N ILE A 75 -0.75 16.71 5.78
CA ILE A 75 -2.03 16.85 6.45
C ILE A 75 -1.88 17.60 7.78
N HIS A 76 -0.80 17.34 8.51
CA HIS A 76 -0.53 18.08 9.75
C HIS A 76 -0.28 19.58 9.50
N SER A 77 0.42 19.93 8.40
CA SER A 77 0.77 21.32 8.08
C SER A 77 -0.34 22.09 7.37
N TYR A 78 -1.10 21.43 6.49
CA TYR A 78 -2.06 22.06 5.57
C TYR A 78 -3.51 21.61 5.75
N GLY A 79 -3.75 20.63 6.64
CA GLY A 79 -5.07 20.05 6.84
C GLY A 79 -5.48 19.02 5.78
N VAL A 80 -6.55 18.28 6.08
CA VAL A 80 -7.12 17.27 5.15
C VAL A 80 -7.75 17.93 3.92
N GLU A 81 -8.25 19.16 4.06
CA GLU A 81 -8.90 19.94 3.01
C GLU A 81 -7.95 20.25 1.82
N ALA A 82 -6.63 20.27 2.07
CA ALA A 82 -5.63 20.50 1.02
C ALA A 82 -5.41 19.27 0.11
N ILE A 83 -5.78 18.06 0.56
CA ILE A 83 -5.43 16.82 -0.15
C ILE A 83 -6.06 16.69 -1.53
N PRO A 84 -7.34 17.07 -1.79
CA PRO A 84 -7.89 17.04 -3.13
C PRO A 84 -7.09 17.90 -4.12
N PHE A 85 -6.71 19.10 -3.72
CA PHE A 85 -5.94 20.00 -4.57
C PHE A 85 -4.48 19.52 -4.74
N LEU A 86 -3.87 19.03 -3.66
CA LEU A 86 -2.55 18.42 -3.70
C LEU A 86 -2.50 17.24 -4.67
N GLY A 87 -3.52 16.36 -4.63
CA GLY A 87 -3.60 15.21 -5.52
C GLY A 87 -3.86 15.59 -6.98
N LEU A 88 -4.62 16.66 -7.24
CA LEU A 88 -4.76 17.25 -8.57
C LEU A 88 -3.40 17.70 -9.12
N LEU A 89 -2.66 18.49 -8.35
CA LEU A 89 -1.33 18.98 -8.74
C LEU A 89 -0.37 17.83 -8.96
N ALA A 90 -0.32 16.87 -8.04
CA ALA A 90 0.54 15.69 -8.15
C ALA A 90 0.19 14.85 -9.38
N GLY A 91 -1.10 14.58 -9.62
CA GLY A 91 -1.56 13.86 -10.79
C GLY A 91 -1.18 14.54 -12.11
N LEU A 92 -1.32 15.86 -12.17
CA LEU A 92 -0.90 16.68 -13.32
C LEU A 92 0.61 16.59 -13.55
N ILE A 93 1.42 16.69 -12.48
CA ILE A 93 2.88 16.57 -12.57
C ILE A 93 3.27 15.17 -13.09
N VAL A 94 2.61 14.08 -12.65
CA VAL A 94 2.87 12.73 -13.16
C VAL A 94 2.50 12.62 -14.65
N ILE A 95 1.42 13.26 -15.10
CA ILE A 95 1.07 13.31 -16.52
C ILE A 95 2.15 14.08 -17.32
N ILE A 96 2.68 15.16 -16.76
CA ILE A 96 3.80 15.90 -17.38
C ILE A 96 5.04 15.00 -17.46
N PHE A 97 5.35 14.22 -16.42
CA PHE A 97 6.44 13.23 -16.47
C PHE A 97 6.24 12.22 -17.60
N ALA A 98 5.02 11.76 -17.81
CA ALA A 98 4.67 10.85 -18.91
C ALA A 98 4.89 11.53 -20.28
N ALA A 99 4.41 12.76 -20.45
CA ALA A 99 4.56 13.52 -21.70
C ALA A 99 6.02 13.84 -22.03
N LEU A 100 6.82 14.16 -21.03
CA LEU A 100 8.27 14.37 -21.15
C LEU A 100 9.08 13.04 -21.28
N ARG A 101 8.39 11.88 -21.30
CA ARG A 101 8.99 10.55 -21.39
C ARG A 101 9.99 10.21 -20.27
N LEU A 102 9.84 10.82 -19.11
CA LEU A 102 10.71 10.59 -17.95
C LEU A 102 10.54 9.18 -17.37
N GLY A 103 9.46 8.46 -17.68
CA GLY A 103 9.24 7.09 -17.26
C GLY A 103 10.39 6.15 -17.66
N ASN A 104 11.01 6.35 -18.81
CA ASN A 104 12.15 5.55 -19.24
C ASN A 104 13.41 5.77 -18.39
N ILE A 105 13.59 6.97 -17.84
CA ILE A 105 14.71 7.33 -16.96
C ILE A 105 14.44 6.77 -15.55
N ILE A 106 13.29 7.06 -15.00
CA ILE A 106 12.86 6.61 -13.66
C ILE A 106 12.85 5.07 -13.58
N ASN A 107 12.43 4.40 -14.66
CA ASN A 107 12.43 2.93 -14.73
C ASN A 107 13.83 2.30 -14.66
N ARG A 108 14.91 3.08 -14.78
CA ARG A 108 16.30 2.62 -14.63
C ARG A 108 16.81 2.70 -13.19
N THR A 109 16.00 3.11 -12.24
CA THR A 109 16.38 3.20 -10.81
C THR A 109 17.02 1.87 -10.35
N PRO A 110 18.20 1.90 -9.71
CA PRO A 110 18.88 0.71 -9.23
C PRO A 110 18.04 -0.06 -8.20
N TRP A 111 18.09 -1.39 -8.26
CA TRP A 111 17.31 -2.24 -7.35
C TRP A 111 17.60 -2.00 -5.87
N ALA A 112 18.86 -1.71 -5.52
CA ALA A 112 19.26 -1.43 -4.16
C ALA A 112 18.55 -0.21 -3.55
N VAL A 113 18.31 0.85 -4.35
CA VAL A 113 17.55 2.04 -3.91
C VAL A 113 16.10 1.66 -3.60
N VAL A 114 15.54 0.84 -4.45
CA VAL A 114 14.19 0.29 -4.31
C VAL A 114 14.02 -0.52 -3.04
N GLU A 115 14.96 -1.42 -2.79
CA GLU A 115 14.95 -2.30 -1.62
C GLU A 115 15.08 -1.47 -0.34
N GLY A 116 16.04 -0.54 -0.27
CA GLY A 116 16.18 0.36 0.87
C GLY A 116 14.94 1.20 1.14
N PHE A 117 14.32 1.73 0.09
CA PHE A 117 13.06 2.48 0.18
C PHE A 117 11.92 1.61 0.72
N THR A 118 11.76 0.39 0.20
CA THR A 118 10.70 -0.54 0.63
C THR A 118 10.84 -0.94 2.10
N VAL A 119 12.07 -1.21 2.55
CA VAL A 119 12.38 -1.53 3.95
C VAL A 119 12.09 -0.33 4.85
N GLY A 120 12.53 0.87 4.46
CA GLY A 120 12.26 2.10 5.21
C GLY A 120 10.77 2.36 5.38
N ILE A 121 9.99 2.22 4.30
CA ILE A 121 8.52 2.37 4.35
C ILE A 121 7.89 1.33 5.27
N ALA A 122 8.28 0.05 5.18
CA ALA A 122 7.72 -1.00 6.01
C ALA A 122 7.95 -0.72 7.50
N PHE A 123 9.12 -0.20 7.86
CA PHE A 123 9.41 0.22 9.23
C PHE A 123 8.49 1.37 9.68
N VAL A 124 8.33 2.41 8.85
CA VAL A 124 7.47 3.55 9.18
C VAL A 124 6.01 3.12 9.28
N ILE A 125 5.51 2.25 8.37
CA ILE A 125 4.15 1.72 8.47
C ILE A 125 3.93 1.01 9.81
N ALA A 126 4.88 0.18 10.26
CA ALA A 126 4.77 -0.50 11.54
C ALA A 126 4.66 0.50 12.71
N LEU A 127 5.48 1.55 12.70
CA LEU A 127 5.42 2.61 13.72
C LEU A 127 4.07 3.35 13.73
N GLN A 128 3.52 3.63 12.56
CA GLN A 128 2.24 4.32 12.41
C GLN A 128 1.03 3.51 12.94
N GLN A 129 1.18 2.20 13.15
CA GLN A 129 0.11 1.37 13.70
C GLN A 129 0.02 1.39 15.23
N LEU A 130 1.03 1.91 15.93
CA LEU A 130 1.09 1.87 17.40
C LEU A 130 -0.13 2.52 18.09
N PRO A 131 -0.66 3.67 17.65
CA PRO A 131 -1.86 4.25 18.26
C PRO A 131 -3.05 3.29 18.22
N LEU A 132 -3.33 2.72 17.05
CA LEU A 132 -4.41 1.76 16.85
C LEU A 132 -4.15 0.44 17.57
N ALA A 133 -2.88 0.01 17.68
CA ALA A 133 -2.51 -1.23 18.33
C ALA A 133 -2.64 -1.16 19.87
N PHE A 134 -2.32 -0.01 20.45
CA PHE A 134 -2.46 0.21 21.90
C PHE A 134 -3.83 0.77 22.31
N GLY A 135 -4.64 1.20 21.34
CA GLY A 135 -5.96 1.82 21.61
C GLY A 135 -5.84 3.20 22.27
N VAL A 136 -4.77 3.94 22.02
CA VAL A 136 -4.50 5.26 22.57
C VAL A 136 -4.49 6.33 21.50
N ALA A 137 -4.64 7.58 21.92
CA ALA A 137 -4.49 8.72 21.02
C ALA A 137 -3.09 8.76 20.43
N LYS A 138 -3.00 9.17 19.17
CA LYS A 138 -1.74 9.36 18.46
C LYS A 138 -0.89 10.40 19.19
N GLY A 139 0.38 10.10 19.41
CA GLY A 139 1.33 11.03 19.99
C GLY A 139 1.59 12.24 19.09
N GLU A 140 1.96 13.36 19.69
CA GLU A 140 2.34 14.58 18.97
C GLU A 140 3.74 14.45 18.37
N GLY A 141 3.99 15.15 17.25
CA GLY A 141 5.29 15.24 16.59
C GLY A 141 5.23 15.30 15.09
N ASP A 142 6.29 15.83 14.46
CA ASP A 142 6.39 16.03 13.02
C ASP A 142 7.00 14.83 12.28
N ARG A 143 7.63 13.90 13.00
CA ARG A 143 8.30 12.73 12.45
C ARG A 143 7.67 11.45 12.98
N SER A 144 7.48 10.46 12.12
CA SER A 144 6.84 9.19 12.49
C SER A 144 7.49 8.50 13.70
N VAL A 145 8.80 8.62 13.87
CA VAL A 145 9.53 8.06 15.02
C VAL A 145 9.17 8.80 16.31
N ILE A 146 9.11 10.14 16.28
CA ILE A 146 8.73 10.96 17.45
C ILE A 146 7.27 10.69 17.84
N VAL A 147 6.39 10.65 16.84
CA VAL A 147 4.97 10.29 17.04
C VAL A 147 4.84 8.91 17.68
N ALA A 148 5.59 7.92 17.18
CA ALA A 148 5.61 6.57 17.73
C ALA A 148 6.10 6.55 19.18
N PHE A 149 7.19 7.25 19.49
CA PHE A 149 7.74 7.36 20.84
C PHE A 149 6.73 8.00 21.81
N ASN A 150 6.13 9.13 21.42
CA ASN A 150 5.12 9.82 22.22
C ASN A 150 3.85 8.97 22.38
N THR A 151 3.46 8.21 21.35
CA THR A 151 2.35 7.24 21.45
C THR A 151 2.64 6.15 22.48
N VAL A 152 3.85 5.59 22.48
CA VAL A 152 4.26 4.59 23.48
C VAL A 152 4.26 5.21 24.89
N LYS A 153 4.78 6.43 25.04
CA LYS A 153 4.71 7.17 26.31
C LYS A 153 3.28 7.35 26.77
N ASN A 154 2.37 7.78 25.89
CA ASN A 154 0.94 7.91 26.21
C ASN A 154 0.34 6.56 26.62
N ALA A 155 0.67 5.47 25.94
CA ALA A 155 0.20 4.13 26.27
C ALA A 155 0.65 3.68 27.67
N ILE A 156 1.89 4.02 28.07
CA ILE A 156 2.43 3.69 29.41
C ILE A 156 1.74 4.55 30.48
N THR A 157 1.50 5.84 30.23
CA THR A 157 0.97 6.78 31.22
C THR A 157 -0.54 6.69 31.39
N LEU A 158 -1.28 6.50 30.28
CA LEU A 158 -2.76 6.44 30.27
C LEU A 158 -3.30 5.01 30.43
N GLY A 159 -2.44 4.02 30.31
CA GLY A 159 -2.78 2.61 30.28
C GLY A 159 -3.06 2.08 28.87
N ILE A 160 -2.60 0.86 28.60
CA ILE A 160 -2.85 0.15 27.35
C ILE A 160 -4.26 -0.44 27.41
N HIS A 161 -5.03 -0.26 26.34
CA HIS A 161 -6.36 -0.88 26.23
C HIS A 161 -6.19 -2.38 25.90
N TRP A 162 -6.25 -3.24 26.91
CA TRP A 162 -5.93 -4.68 26.78
C TRP A 162 -6.76 -5.41 25.72
N GLN A 163 -8.04 -5.03 25.55
CA GLN A 163 -8.94 -5.60 24.54
C GLN A 163 -8.42 -5.30 23.11
N THR A 164 -7.93 -4.08 22.88
CA THR A 164 -7.33 -3.67 21.62
C THR A 164 -6.05 -4.47 21.34
N LEU A 165 -5.20 -4.64 22.35
CA LEU A 165 -3.97 -5.43 22.21
C LEU A 165 -4.28 -6.92 21.96
N LEU A 166 -5.31 -7.47 22.59
CA LEU A 166 -5.79 -8.83 22.34
C LEU A 166 -6.22 -8.99 20.87
N VAL A 167 -6.98 -8.05 20.33
CA VAL A 167 -7.42 -8.03 18.93
C VAL A 167 -6.23 -8.03 17.98
N VAL A 168 -5.22 -7.21 18.24
CA VAL A 168 -3.97 -7.17 17.44
C VAL A 168 -3.25 -8.52 17.52
N ALA A 169 -3.07 -9.07 18.73
CA ALA A 169 -2.36 -10.32 18.94
C ALA A 169 -3.04 -11.49 18.22
N VAL A 170 -4.38 -11.62 18.34
CA VAL A 170 -5.15 -12.66 17.63
C VAL A 170 -5.07 -12.47 16.12
N THR A 171 -5.14 -11.22 15.62
CA THR A 171 -4.98 -10.90 14.19
C THR A 171 -3.62 -11.37 13.67
N LEU A 172 -2.54 -11.07 14.39
CA LEU A 172 -1.19 -11.48 14.04
C LEU A 172 -1.05 -13.01 14.11
N LEU A 173 -1.58 -13.63 15.14
CA LEU A 173 -1.58 -15.11 15.30
C LEU A 173 -2.22 -15.77 14.08
N ILE A 174 -3.45 -15.38 13.73
CA ILE A 174 -4.13 -15.94 12.57
C ILE A 174 -3.33 -15.69 11.29
N LYS A 175 -2.82 -14.47 11.11
CA LYS A 175 -2.05 -14.09 9.90
C LYS A 175 -0.79 -14.92 9.70
N PHE A 176 -0.12 -15.35 10.77
CA PHE A 176 1.11 -16.13 10.70
C PHE A 176 0.88 -17.64 10.76
N VAL A 177 -0.12 -18.09 11.52
CA VAL A 177 -0.42 -19.52 11.72
C VAL A 177 -1.27 -20.07 10.58
N TYR A 178 -2.32 -19.37 10.15
CA TYR A 178 -3.24 -19.86 9.12
C TYR A 178 -2.54 -20.35 7.84
N PRO A 179 -1.55 -19.65 7.24
CA PRO A 179 -0.91 -20.12 6.02
C PRO A 179 -0.12 -21.45 6.22
N LYS A 180 0.37 -21.71 7.44
CA LYS A 180 1.06 -22.96 7.77
C LYS A 180 0.06 -24.09 7.89
N VAL A 181 -0.99 -23.89 8.69
CA VAL A 181 -2.06 -24.88 8.90
C VAL A 181 -2.77 -25.21 7.60
N ALA A 182 -3.14 -24.21 6.80
CA ALA A 182 -3.80 -24.40 5.52
C ALA A 182 -2.97 -25.26 4.54
N ARG A 183 -1.65 -25.11 4.58
CA ARG A 183 -0.72 -25.92 3.78
C ARG A 183 -0.65 -27.37 4.29
N GLU A 184 -0.58 -27.58 5.59
CA GLU A 184 -0.52 -28.92 6.21
C GLU A 184 -1.80 -29.71 5.98
N ILE A 185 -2.97 -29.06 6.03
CA ILE A 185 -4.28 -29.71 5.81
C ILE A 185 -4.57 -29.89 4.30
N GLY A 186 -3.73 -29.32 3.42
CA GLY A 186 -3.88 -29.49 1.97
C GLY A 186 -5.03 -28.67 1.37
N ILE A 187 -5.37 -27.50 1.97
CA ILE A 187 -6.40 -26.60 1.44
C ILE A 187 -5.92 -26.05 0.10
N LYS A 188 -6.56 -26.47 -0.98
CA LYS A 188 -6.23 -26.06 -2.35
C LYS A 188 -6.66 -24.61 -2.65
N PHE A 189 -7.69 -24.11 -1.98
CA PHE A 189 -8.21 -22.76 -2.18
C PHE A 189 -7.50 -21.77 -1.27
N HIS A 190 -6.68 -20.91 -1.84
CA HIS A 190 -5.85 -19.97 -1.10
C HIS A 190 -6.63 -18.70 -0.70
N ILE A 191 -7.35 -18.75 0.42
CA ILE A 191 -7.94 -17.54 0.99
C ILE A 191 -6.82 -16.74 1.67
N PRO A 192 -6.71 -15.42 1.39
CA PRO A 192 -5.69 -14.58 2.00
C PRO A 192 -5.78 -14.56 3.53
N ALA A 193 -4.65 -14.80 4.22
CA ALA A 193 -4.61 -14.85 5.68
C ALA A 193 -5.10 -13.55 6.36
N SER A 194 -4.87 -12.39 5.73
CA SER A 194 -5.37 -11.10 6.24
C SER A 194 -6.90 -11.03 6.25
N PHE A 195 -7.56 -11.63 5.27
CA PHE A 195 -9.02 -11.67 5.20
C PHE A 195 -9.59 -12.56 6.30
N ILE A 196 -9.05 -13.78 6.44
CA ILE A 196 -9.45 -14.71 7.50
C ILE A 196 -9.26 -14.07 8.88
N ALA A 197 -8.10 -13.39 9.08
CA ALA A 197 -7.83 -12.70 10.33
C ALA A 197 -8.88 -11.64 10.65
N ILE A 198 -9.22 -10.79 9.67
CA ILE A 198 -10.22 -9.73 9.88
C ILE A 198 -11.60 -10.30 10.16
N VAL A 199 -12.07 -11.24 9.35
CA VAL A 199 -13.40 -11.85 9.53
C VAL A 199 -13.49 -12.54 10.89
N SER A 200 -12.50 -13.39 11.23
CA SER A 200 -12.49 -14.12 12.50
C SER A 200 -12.44 -13.18 13.70
N VAL A 201 -11.62 -12.13 13.64
CA VAL A 201 -11.47 -11.18 14.76
C VAL A 201 -12.69 -10.28 14.88
N THR A 202 -13.29 -9.86 13.76
CA THR A 202 -14.56 -9.08 13.81
C THR A 202 -15.68 -9.90 14.42
N LEU A 203 -15.78 -11.18 14.09
CA LEU A 203 -16.74 -12.09 14.74
C LEU A 203 -16.42 -12.29 16.23
N LEU A 204 -15.15 -12.49 16.59
CA LEU A 204 -14.73 -12.63 17.98
C LEU A 204 -15.12 -11.41 18.81
N VAL A 205 -14.80 -10.21 18.33
CA VAL A 205 -15.15 -8.93 19.00
C VAL A 205 -16.66 -8.83 19.24
N LYS A 206 -17.45 -9.25 18.26
CA LYS A 206 -18.93 -9.20 18.37
C LYS A 206 -19.49 -10.26 19.31
N VAL A 207 -18.94 -11.49 19.30
CA VAL A 207 -19.44 -12.58 20.14
C VAL A 207 -19.05 -12.40 21.61
N VAL A 208 -17.84 -11.88 21.87
CA VAL A 208 -17.31 -11.66 23.23
C VAL A 208 -17.65 -10.28 23.75
N ASP A 209 -18.27 -9.42 22.92
CA ASP A 209 -18.62 -8.02 23.23
C ASP A 209 -17.40 -7.19 23.71
N LEU A 210 -16.28 -7.31 22.96
CA LEU A 210 -15.09 -6.53 23.28
C LEU A 210 -15.31 -5.05 22.89
N GLN A 211 -15.02 -4.16 23.82
CA GLN A 211 -15.14 -2.71 23.62
C GLN A 211 -13.91 -2.18 22.90
N VAL A 212 -13.93 -2.20 21.56
CA VAL A 212 -12.85 -1.71 20.71
C VAL A 212 -13.37 -0.79 19.62
N ASN A 213 -12.59 0.21 19.26
CA ASN A 213 -12.97 1.14 18.21
C ASN A 213 -13.01 0.44 16.84
N THR A 214 -14.05 0.71 16.08
CA THR A 214 -14.17 0.30 14.67
C THR A 214 -13.50 1.31 13.73
N ILE A 215 -13.41 0.96 12.44
CA ILE A 215 -12.84 1.85 11.42
C ILE A 215 -13.73 3.05 11.07
N GLY A 216 -14.92 3.14 11.64
CA GLY A 216 -15.89 4.18 11.37
C GLY A 216 -16.82 3.87 10.20
N ASP A 217 -17.78 4.74 9.97
CA ASP A 217 -18.78 4.56 8.92
C ASP A 217 -18.19 4.69 7.53
N ILE A 218 -18.54 3.74 6.68
CA ILE A 218 -18.22 3.76 5.25
C ILE A 218 -19.50 4.16 4.51
N PRO A 219 -19.50 5.32 3.85
CA PRO A 219 -20.65 5.75 3.07
C PRO A 219 -20.89 4.80 1.89
N ARG A 220 -22.15 4.49 1.60
CA ARG A 220 -22.55 3.72 0.42
C ARG A 220 -22.49 4.58 -0.85
N SER A 221 -21.33 5.17 -1.11
CA SER A 221 -21.08 6.06 -2.25
C SER A 221 -19.66 5.89 -2.78
N ILE A 222 -19.46 6.28 -4.03
CA ILE A 222 -18.14 6.31 -4.67
C ILE A 222 -17.44 7.62 -4.31
N GLY A 223 -17.09 7.80 -3.02
CA GLY A 223 -16.45 9.01 -2.55
C GLY A 223 -17.38 10.22 -2.45
N THR A 224 -16.81 11.36 -2.12
CA THR A 224 -17.48 12.66 -2.02
C THR A 224 -16.83 13.63 -2.98
N TRP A 225 -17.64 14.44 -3.68
CA TRP A 225 -17.12 15.47 -4.57
C TRP A 225 -16.36 16.53 -3.78
N ALA A 226 -15.05 16.57 -3.93
CA ALA A 226 -14.16 17.47 -3.21
C ALA A 226 -13.80 18.74 -4.01
N GLY A 227 -14.38 18.94 -5.19
CA GLY A 227 -14.08 20.09 -6.05
C GLY A 227 -14.45 21.45 -5.48
N LYS A 228 -15.25 21.52 -4.41
CA LYS A 228 -15.63 22.76 -3.72
C LYS A 228 -14.52 23.32 -2.81
N SER A 229 -13.60 22.49 -2.38
CA SER A 229 -12.49 22.87 -1.48
C SER A 229 -11.20 23.23 -2.24
N LEU A 230 -11.27 23.35 -3.56
CA LEU A 230 -10.11 23.71 -4.38
C LEU A 230 -9.85 25.22 -4.30
N SER A 231 -8.84 25.61 -3.52
CA SER A 231 -8.37 27.00 -3.44
C SER A 231 -7.10 27.18 -4.26
N LEU A 232 -7.17 28.03 -5.29
CA LEU A 232 -6.01 28.36 -6.12
C LEU A 232 -4.96 29.19 -5.37
N SER A 233 -5.33 29.87 -4.28
CA SER A 233 -4.41 30.63 -3.43
C SER A 233 -3.34 29.77 -2.78
N ASP A 234 -3.65 28.48 -2.52
CA ASP A 234 -2.76 27.56 -1.83
C ASP A 234 -1.78 26.83 -2.78
N ALA A 235 -1.98 27.00 -4.10
CA ALA A 235 -1.18 26.34 -5.13
C ALA A 235 0.34 26.52 -4.94
N PRO A 236 0.88 27.74 -4.70
CA PRO A 236 2.32 27.92 -4.56
C PRO A 236 2.94 27.13 -3.41
N HIS A 237 2.22 27.03 -2.28
CA HIS A 237 2.68 26.31 -1.09
C HIS A 237 2.61 24.78 -1.25
N LEU A 238 1.69 24.29 -2.08
CA LEU A 238 1.46 22.86 -2.32
C LEU A 238 2.27 22.32 -3.51
N LEU A 239 2.90 23.16 -4.34
CA LEU A 239 3.68 22.70 -5.49
C LEU A 239 4.84 21.76 -5.10
N TRP A 240 5.60 22.10 -4.08
CA TRP A 240 6.71 21.26 -3.62
C TRP A 240 6.23 19.93 -3.04
N PRO A 241 5.27 19.88 -2.11
CA PRO A 241 4.64 18.64 -1.68
C PRO A 241 4.06 17.81 -2.83
N ALA A 242 3.39 18.45 -3.79
CA ALA A 242 2.82 17.78 -4.96
C ALA A 242 3.91 17.15 -5.85
N PHE A 243 5.04 17.83 -6.03
CA PHE A 243 6.19 17.29 -6.76
C PHE A 243 6.77 16.06 -6.07
N LEU A 244 6.92 16.08 -4.75
CA LEU A 244 7.40 14.91 -3.97
C LEU A 244 6.45 13.72 -4.10
N ILE A 245 5.14 13.95 -4.02
CA ILE A 245 4.11 12.93 -4.23
C ILE A 245 4.16 12.40 -5.66
N ALA A 246 4.30 13.25 -6.66
CA ALA A 246 4.40 12.86 -8.06
C ALA A 246 5.65 11.99 -8.32
N LEU A 247 6.78 12.36 -7.75
CA LEU A 247 8.02 11.60 -7.87
C LEU A 247 7.89 10.23 -7.20
N LEU A 248 7.31 10.19 -5.99
CA LEU A 248 7.01 8.94 -5.29
C LEU A 248 6.07 8.05 -6.09
N CYS A 249 4.97 8.61 -6.60
CA CYS A 249 4.02 7.91 -7.46
C CYS A 249 4.71 7.30 -8.67
N ALA A 250 5.56 8.06 -9.35
CA ALA A 250 6.28 7.60 -10.53
C ALA A 250 7.25 6.45 -10.21
N ILE A 251 8.06 6.60 -9.17
CA ILE A 251 9.04 5.59 -8.77
C ILE A 251 8.33 4.29 -8.33
N GLU A 252 7.36 4.39 -7.42
CA GLU A 252 6.67 3.23 -6.85
C GLU A 252 5.88 2.47 -7.92
N SER A 253 5.19 3.19 -8.82
CA SER A 253 4.40 2.58 -9.89
C SER A 253 5.27 1.85 -10.91
N LEU A 254 6.33 2.49 -11.40
CA LEU A 254 7.24 1.84 -12.36
C LEU A 254 7.98 0.66 -11.74
N LEU A 255 8.28 0.75 -10.46
CA LEU A 255 8.86 -0.34 -9.72
C LEU A 255 7.91 -1.53 -9.59
N SER A 256 6.68 -1.29 -9.18
CA SER A 256 5.64 -2.30 -9.08
C SER A 256 5.42 -3.01 -10.42
N ALA A 257 5.37 -2.26 -11.51
CA ALA A 257 5.25 -2.81 -12.86
C ALA A 257 6.46 -3.68 -13.24
N ARG A 258 7.68 -3.24 -12.91
CA ARG A 258 8.91 -4.00 -13.16
C ARG A 258 8.95 -5.32 -12.39
N VAL A 259 8.48 -5.30 -11.14
CA VAL A 259 8.36 -6.53 -10.33
C VAL A 259 7.39 -7.51 -10.99
N ALA A 260 6.24 -7.03 -11.47
CA ALA A 260 5.28 -7.87 -12.18
C ALA A 260 5.87 -8.47 -13.45
N ASP A 261 6.52 -7.65 -14.28
CA ASP A 261 7.20 -8.10 -15.50
C ASP A 261 8.24 -9.19 -15.22
N GLY A 262 8.99 -9.04 -14.12
CA GLY A 262 9.94 -10.05 -13.66
C GLY A 262 9.29 -11.35 -13.22
N MET A 263 8.15 -11.27 -12.52
CA MET A 263 7.43 -12.46 -12.02
C MET A 263 6.82 -13.30 -13.14
N VAL A 264 6.36 -12.66 -14.24
CA VAL A 264 5.77 -13.37 -15.41
C VAL A 264 6.81 -13.67 -16.48
N HIS A 265 8.09 -13.32 -16.29
CA HIS A 265 9.15 -13.44 -17.28
C HIS A 265 8.75 -12.80 -18.63
N ALA A 266 8.17 -11.60 -18.56
CA ALA A 266 7.62 -10.88 -19.70
C ALA A 266 8.66 -10.74 -20.82
N SER A 267 8.26 -11.05 -22.06
CA SER A 267 9.04 -10.74 -23.25
C SER A 267 9.22 -9.22 -23.42
N ALA A 268 10.15 -8.79 -24.27
CA ALA A 268 10.40 -7.36 -24.47
C ALA A 268 9.13 -6.59 -24.92
N GLU A 269 8.27 -7.25 -25.70
CA GLU A 269 7.01 -6.68 -26.23
C GLU A 269 5.88 -6.66 -25.18
N GLU A 270 5.95 -7.55 -24.18
CA GLU A 270 4.95 -7.68 -23.13
C GLU A 270 5.24 -6.84 -21.90
N LYS A 271 6.44 -6.31 -21.78
CA LYS A 271 6.83 -5.44 -20.66
C LYS A 271 5.96 -4.21 -20.56
N CYS A 272 5.85 -3.70 -19.33
CA CYS A 272 5.20 -2.44 -19.05
C CYS A 272 5.76 -1.31 -19.93
N GLN A 273 4.86 -0.48 -20.44
CA GLN A 273 5.19 0.76 -21.14
C GLN A 273 5.30 1.91 -20.12
N PRO A 274 6.53 2.35 -19.73
CA PRO A 274 6.72 3.21 -18.56
C PRO A 274 5.98 4.56 -18.66
N ASN A 275 6.01 5.21 -19.81
CA ASN A 275 5.37 6.52 -19.97
C ASN A 275 3.82 6.41 -19.98
N ARG A 276 3.28 5.35 -20.58
CA ARG A 276 1.85 5.05 -20.51
C ARG A 276 1.42 4.71 -19.09
N GLU A 277 2.27 4.02 -18.34
CA GLU A 277 2.02 3.73 -16.92
C GLU A 277 1.93 5.01 -16.13
N LEU A 278 2.88 5.93 -16.27
CA LEU A 278 2.84 7.24 -15.62
C LEU A 278 1.59 8.03 -16.00
N PHE A 279 1.21 8.03 -17.27
CA PHE A 279 -0.02 8.69 -17.70
C PHE A 279 -1.25 8.14 -16.96
N GLY A 280 -1.40 6.80 -16.92
CA GLY A 280 -2.50 6.14 -16.22
C GLY A 280 -2.50 6.42 -14.72
N GLN A 281 -1.34 6.44 -14.08
CA GLN A 281 -1.20 6.73 -12.65
C GLN A 281 -1.49 8.19 -12.32
N GLY A 282 -1.03 9.13 -13.17
CA GLY A 282 -1.33 10.55 -13.02
C GLY A 282 -2.83 10.82 -13.14
N LEU A 283 -3.49 10.25 -14.16
CA LEU A 283 -4.93 10.36 -14.33
C LEU A 283 -5.70 9.71 -13.16
N ALA A 284 -5.25 8.55 -12.71
CA ALA A 284 -5.83 7.84 -11.57
C ALA A 284 -5.75 8.65 -10.27
N THR A 285 -4.60 9.25 -9.99
CA THR A 285 -4.39 10.12 -8.82
C THR A 285 -5.26 11.37 -8.90
N LEU A 286 -5.29 12.03 -10.06
CA LEU A 286 -6.09 13.23 -10.29
C LEU A 286 -7.58 12.94 -10.02
N VAL A 287 -8.14 11.92 -10.65
CA VAL A 287 -9.58 11.62 -10.52
C VAL A 287 -9.91 11.13 -9.11
N ALA A 288 -9.09 10.26 -8.51
CA ALA A 288 -9.34 9.80 -7.16
C ALA A 288 -9.39 10.95 -6.15
N SER A 289 -8.49 11.94 -6.29
CA SER A 289 -8.44 13.11 -5.40
C SER A 289 -9.66 14.01 -5.53
N VAL A 290 -10.19 14.19 -6.75
CA VAL A 290 -11.44 14.94 -6.97
C VAL A 290 -12.65 14.30 -6.27
N PHE A 291 -12.65 12.98 -6.11
CA PHE A 291 -13.70 12.26 -5.39
C PHE A 291 -13.37 12.03 -3.90
N GLY A 292 -12.50 12.83 -3.30
CA GLY A 292 -12.17 12.74 -1.87
C GLY A 292 -11.25 11.57 -1.51
N GLY A 293 -10.65 10.93 -2.49
CA GLY A 293 -9.58 9.96 -2.29
C GLY A 293 -8.23 10.63 -2.02
N MET A 294 -7.23 9.80 -1.76
CA MET A 294 -5.84 10.23 -1.61
C MET A 294 -5.03 9.93 -2.89
N PRO A 295 -3.88 10.58 -3.11
CA PRO A 295 -2.98 10.22 -4.19
C PRO A 295 -2.65 8.72 -4.20
N ALA A 296 -2.65 8.13 -5.40
CA ALA A 296 -2.49 6.70 -5.60
C ALA A 296 -1.16 6.34 -6.26
N THR A 297 -0.74 5.10 -6.08
CA THR A 297 0.41 4.52 -6.79
C THR A 297 0.15 3.06 -7.14
N GLY A 298 1.00 2.49 -7.98
CA GLY A 298 1.04 1.04 -8.19
C GLY A 298 1.58 0.33 -6.95
N ALA A 299 0.85 -0.63 -6.41
CA ALA A 299 1.19 -1.32 -5.17
C ALA A 299 1.88 -2.66 -5.44
N ILE A 300 3.17 -2.78 -5.13
CA ILE A 300 3.98 -3.99 -5.34
C ILE A 300 3.32 -5.23 -4.73
N ALA A 301 2.87 -5.14 -3.48
CA ALA A 301 2.29 -6.28 -2.77
C ALA A 301 1.00 -6.78 -3.44
N ARG A 302 0.08 -5.87 -3.81
CA ARG A 302 -1.17 -6.20 -4.48
C ARG A 302 -0.93 -6.71 -5.90
N THR A 303 -0.01 -6.09 -6.64
CA THR A 303 0.43 -6.50 -7.97
C THR A 303 1.03 -7.92 -7.95
N SER A 304 1.84 -8.23 -6.95
CA SER A 304 2.40 -9.57 -6.78
C SER A 304 1.31 -10.62 -6.48
N VAL A 305 0.29 -10.26 -5.70
CA VAL A 305 -0.88 -11.14 -5.47
C VAL A 305 -1.64 -11.37 -6.77
N ASN A 306 -1.85 -10.32 -7.57
CA ASN A 306 -2.55 -10.40 -8.86
C ASN A 306 -1.86 -11.39 -9.81
N VAL A 307 -0.54 -11.28 -9.95
CA VAL A 307 0.27 -12.20 -10.78
C VAL A 307 0.18 -13.63 -10.25
N ARG A 308 0.37 -13.84 -8.93
CA ARG A 308 0.32 -15.17 -8.30
C ARG A 308 -1.08 -15.80 -8.36
N ALA A 309 -2.13 -15.00 -8.37
CA ALA A 309 -3.50 -15.47 -8.52
C ALA A 309 -3.84 -15.85 -9.97
N GLY A 310 -2.91 -15.65 -10.91
CA GLY A 310 -3.04 -16.10 -12.29
C GLY A 310 -3.63 -15.07 -13.24
N ALA A 311 -3.57 -13.78 -12.91
CA ALA A 311 -3.97 -12.70 -13.82
C ALA A 311 -3.32 -12.87 -15.20
N LYS A 312 -4.11 -12.66 -16.24
CA LYS A 312 -3.70 -12.77 -17.65
C LYS A 312 -3.71 -11.42 -18.37
N SER A 313 -4.50 -10.49 -17.88
CA SER A 313 -4.68 -9.18 -18.50
C SER A 313 -5.02 -8.09 -17.49
N ARG A 314 -5.16 -6.86 -17.98
CA ARG A 314 -5.60 -5.69 -17.21
C ARG A 314 -7.00 -5.86 -16.61
N ASN A 315 -7.81 -6.75 -17.17
CA ASN A 315 -9.16 -7.01 -16.66
C ASN A 315 -9.12 -7.48 -15.20
N ALA A 316 -8.09 -8.20 -14.77
CA ALA A 316 -7.94 -8.60 -13.37
C ALA A 316 -7.92 -7.38 -12.43
N SER A 317 -7.16 -6.34 -12.79
CA SER A 317 -7.09 -5.09 -12.01
C SER A 317 -8.38 -4.27 -12.10
N ALA A 318 -9.07 -4.29 -13.24
CA ALA A 318 -10.39 -3.67 -13.38
C ALA A 318 -11.44 -4.41 -12.53
N PHE A 319 -11.47 -5.74 -12.56
CA PHE A 319 -12.35 -6.55 -11.70
C PHE A 319 -12.08 -6.32 -10.22
N HIS A 320 -10.83 -6.22 -9.82
CA HIS A 320 -10.47 -5.85 -8.45
C HIS A 320 -11.17 -4.55 -8.01
N ALA A 321 -11.11 -3.50 -8.81
CA ALA A 321 -11.73 -2.22 -8.50
C ALA A 321 -13.27 -2.31 -8.47
N LEU A 322 -13.88 -3.02 -9.42
CA LEU A 322 -15.32 -3.23 -9.46
C LEU A 322 -15.84 -4.06 -8.29
N ILE A 323 -15.08 -5.07 -7.85
CA ILE A 323 -15.42 -5.88 -6.68
C ILE A 323 -15.31 -5.05 -5.41
N LEU A 324 -14.27 -4.20 -5.27
CA LEU A 324 -14.19 -3.26 -4.15
C LEU A 324 -15.37 -2.28 -4.14
N LEU A 325 -15.80 -1.81 -5.31
CA LEU A 325 -16.99 -0.96 -5.43
C LEU A 325 -18.23 -1.71 -4.98
N ALA A 326 -18.44 -2.95 -5.44
CA ALA A 326 -19.57 -3.76 -5.00
C ALA A 326 -19.55 -4.00 -3.49
N LEU A 327 -18.38 -4.27 -2.90
CA LEU A 327 -18.23 -4.40 -1.45
C LEU A 327 -18.54 -3.09 -0.71
N ALA A 328 -18.11 -1.94 -1.25
CA ALA A 328 -18.42 -0.63 -0.66
C ALA A 328 -19.92 -0.31 -0.68
N LEU A 329 -20.62 -0.67 -1.77
CA LEU A 329 -22.06 -0.36 -1.89
C LEU A 329 -22.95 -1.35 -1.12
N ILE A 330 -22.60 -2.64 -1.13
CA ILE A 330 -23.44 -3.72 -0.59
C ILE A 330 -23.03 -4.06 0.84
N ALA A 331 -21.73 -4.18 1.13
CA ALA A 331 -21.20 -4.66 2.39
C ALA A 331 -20.70 -3.55 3.33
N ALA A 332 -20.95 -2.25 3.02
CA ALA A 332 -20.50 -1.13 3.84
C ALA A 332 -20.85 -1.31 5.34
N PRO A 333 -22.08 -1.72 5.76
CA PRO A 333 -22.40 -1.92 7.18
C PRO A 333 -21.57 -3.02 7.85
N LEU A 334 -21.18 -4.06 7.10
CA LEU A 334 -20.32 -5.13 7.63
C LEU A 334 -18.86 -4.66 7.71
N VAL A 335 -18.41 -3.93 6.71
CA VAL A 335 -17.05 -3.39 6.65
C VAL A 335 -16.86 -2.34 7.76
N SER A 336 -17.85 -1.50 8.04
CA SER A 336 -17.81 -0.50 9.13
C SER A 336 -17.64 -1.12 10.53
N GLN A 337 -18.00 -2.38 10.72
CA GLN A 337 -17.83 -3.10 12.00
C GLN A 337 -16.42 -3.65 12.22
N ILE A 338 -15.51 -3.55 11.24
CA ILE A 338 -14.14 -4.06 11.37
C ILE A 338 -13.43 -3.28 12.48
N PRO A 339 -12.82 -3.97 13.47
CA PRO A 339 -12.05 -3.29 14.50
C PRO A 339 -10.80 -2.62 13.90
N ALA A 340 -10.56 -1.35 14.24
CA ALA A 340 -9.38 -0.61 13.78
C ALA A 340 -8.07 -1.32 14.21
N ALA A 341 -8.08 -1.96 15.38
CA ALA A 341 -6.99 -2.79 15.87
C ALA A 341 -6.68 -4.00 14.98
N ALA A 342 -7.71 -4.60 14.35
CA ALA A 342 -7.49 -5.70 13.41
C ALA A 342 -6.76 -5.22 12.15
N ILE A 343 -7.09 -4.02 11.65
CA ILE A 343 -6.36 -3.38 10.55
C ILE A 343 -4.90 -3.12 10.94
N ALA A 344 -4.66 -2.59 12.15
CA ALA A 344 -3.30 -2.39 12.66
C ALA A 344 -2.51 -3.72 12.70
N GLY A 345 -3.09 -4.80 13.20
CA GLY A 345 -2.49 -6.13 13.20
C GLY A 345 -2.13 -6.62 11.78
N VAL A 346 -3.03 -6.41 10.80
CA VAL A 346 -2.77 -6.75 9.40
C VAL A 346 -1.60 -5.94 8.83
N LEU A 347 -1.56 -4.62 9.08
CA LEU A 347 -0.49 -3.75 8.57
C LEU A 347 0.86 -4.04 9.24
N ILE A 348 0.91 -4.25 10.56
CA ILE A 348 2.12 -4.68 11.29
C ILE A 348 2.63 -6.00 10.72
N GLY A 349 1.76 -7.00 10.58
CA GLY A 349 2.16 -8.30 10.03
C GLY A 349 2.58 -8.23 8.55
N THR A 350 2.08 -7.26 7.78
CA THR A 350 2.53 -7.01 6.40
C THR A 350 3.92 -6.36 6.41
N SER A 351 4.13 -5.35 7.25
CA SER A 351 5.42 -4.69 7.44
C SER A 351 6.50 -5.68 7.87
N TYR A 352 6.19 -6.57 8.83
CA TYR A 352 7.10 -7.63 9.26
C TYR A 352 7.53 -8.55 8.09
N ARG A 353 6.60 -8.92 7.21
CA ARG A 353 6.94 -9.75 6.03
C ARG A 353 7.85 -9.03 5.05
N ILE A 354 7.70 -7.72 4.90
CA ILE A 354 8.56 -6.90 4.04
C ILE A 354 9.95 -6.73 4.65
N LEU A 355 10.02 -6.56 5.97
CA LEU A 355 11.28 -6.41 6.72
C LEU A 355 12.09 -7.72 6.82
N ASN A 356 11.47 -8.88 6.60
CA ASN A 356 12.15 -10.17 6.74
C ASN A 356 13.12 -10.41 5.57
N PRO A 357 14.45 -10.41 5.81
CA PRO A 357 15.46 -10.53 4.77
C PRO A 357 15.40 -11.86 4.00
N VAL A 358 14.86 -12.92 4.59
CA VAL A 358 14.69 -14.22 3.92
C VAL A 358 13.70 -14.11 2.75
N SER A 359 12.66 -13.28 2.85
CA SER A 359 11.71 -13.06 1.75
C SER A 359 12.31 -12.18 0.64
N ILE A 360 13.22 -11.26 0.99
CA ILE A 360 13.94 -10.40 0.07
C ILE A 360 15.00 -11.21 -0.70
N LEU A 361 15.75 -12.07 0.00
CA LEU A 361 16.81 -12.90 -0.58
C LEU A 361 16.28 -14.12 -1.38
N ALA A 362 15.06 -14.57 -1.11
CA ALA A 362 14.44 -15.68 -1.85
C ALA A 362 13.87 -15.27 -3.22
N SER A 363 13.74 -13.96 -3.49
CA SER A 363 13.04 -13.48 -4.67
C SER A 363 13.83 -13.53 -5.99
N PRO A 364 15.16 -13.40 -6.14
CA PRO A 364 15.76 -13.60 -7.45
C PRO A 364 17.09 -14.33 -7.47
N ARG A 365 17.23 -15.51 -6.81
CA ARG A 365 18.43 -16.34 -7.05
C ARG A 365 18.51 -16.88 -8.47
N HIS A 366 17.44 -16.77 -9.29
CA HIS A 366 17.43 -17.20 -10.69
C HIS A 366 18.02 -16.21 -11.69
N HIS A 367 18.26 -14.94 -11.34
CA HIS A 367 18.83 -13.97 -12.28
C HIS A 367 20.36 -13.83 -12.25
N LEU A 368 21.03 -14.35 -11.22
CA LEU A 368 22.50 -14.27 -11.12
C LEU A 368 23.26 -15.32 -11.97
N HIS A 369 22.58 -16.31 -12.54
CA HIS A 369 23.24 -17.34 -13.36
C HIS A 369 23.49 -16.96 -14.82
N ARG A 370 23.08 -15.75 -15.25
CA ARG A 370 23.30 -15.30 -16.66
C ARG A 370 24.16 -14.04 -16.82
N LEU A 371 24.82 -13.58 -15.77
CA LEU A 371 25.88 -12.58 -15.93
C LEU A 371 27.23 -13.32 -16.14
N PRO A 372 28.07 -12.90 -17.11
CA PRO A 372 29.36 -13.48 -17.28
C PRO A 372 30.16 -13.36 -15.99
N GLN A 373 30.68 -14.48 -15.51
CA GLN A 373 31.46 -14.59 -14.29
C GLN A 373 32.74 -13.76 -14.41
N LYS A 374 32.72 -12.50 -14.03
CA LYS A 374 33.92 -11.77 -13.60
C LYS A 374 33.86 -11.62 -12.06
N PRO A 375 35.00 -11.83 -11.36
CA PRO A 375 35.01 -12.01 -9.92
C PRO A 375 34.87 -10.66 -9.18
N ILE A 376 33.64 -10.24 -8.93
CA ILE A 376 33.32 -9.06 -8.09
C ILE A 376 32.84 -9.50 -6.69
N ARG A 377 33.04 -10.78 -6.33
CA ARG A 377 32.41 -11.40 -5.15
C ARG A 377 32.96 -11.02 -3.77
N LEU A 378 33.99 -10.19 -3.65
CA LEU A 378 34.63 -9.96 -2.34
C LEU A 378 34.66 -8.49 -1.86
N ARG A 379 34.22 -7.51 -2.66
CA ARG A 379 34.22 -6.11 -2.18
C ARG A 379 32.88 -5.59 -1.63
N PHE A 380 31.76 -6.24 -1.94
CA PHE A 380 30.43 -5.73 -1.51
C PHE A 380 30.04 -6.09 -0.09
N ALA A 381 30.44 -7.24 0.42
CA ALA A 381 30.13 -7.62 1.81
C ALA A 381 30.86 -6.75 2.86
N HIS A 382 32.06 -6.26 2.54
CA HIS A 382 32.85 -5.43 3.45
C HIS A 382 32.41 -3.96 3.42
N SER A 383 31.87 -3.47 2.30
CA SER A 383 31.41 -2.07 2.17
C SER A 383 30.09 -1.81 2.90
N ILE A 384 29.20 -2.80 2.99
CA ILE A 384 27.91 -2.64 3.73
C ILE A 384 28.15 -2.60 5.25
N GLN A 385 29.11 -3.38 5.74
CA GLN A 385 29.40 -3.44 7.18
C GLN A 385 30.10 -2.18 7.70
N THR A 386 30.89 -1.50 6.87
CA THR A 386 31.60 -0.27 7.25
C THR A 386 30.80 1.01 7.07
N HIS A 387 29.83 1.06 6.12
CA HIS A 387 29.05 2.28 5.85
C HIS A 387 27.76 2.40 6.69
N PHE A 388 27.25 1.31 7.24
CA PHE A 388 26.04 1.34 8.08
C PHE A 388 26.32 1.47 9.58
N GLN A 389 27.55 1.20 10.06
CA GLN A 389 27.89 1.38 11.47
C GLN A 389 28.28 2.82 11.83
N ALA A 390 28.78 3.61 10.90
CA ALA A 390 29.27 4.97 11.19
C ALA A 390 28.16 6.02 11.45
N PRO A 391 27.03 6.08 10.72
CA PRO A 391 25.99 7.07 10.99
C PRO A 391 25.09 6.73 12.18
N PHE A 392 24.98 5.44 12.56
CA PHE A 392 24.08 5.03 13.64
C PHE A 392 24.65 5.30 15.04
N LEU A 393 25.95 5.27 15.20
CA LEU A 393 26.63 5.53 16.48
C LEU A 393 26.76 7.02 16.83
N HIS A 394 26.71 7.91 15.82
CA HIS A 394 26.74 9.37 16.07
C HIS A 394 25.36 9.92 16.48
N PHE A 395 24.27 9.20 16.23
CA PHE A 395 22.90 9.65 16.53
C PHE A 395 22.48 9.38 17.99
N PHE A 396 23.21 8.53 18.72
CA PHE A 396 22.95 8.23 20.13
C PHE A 396 23.85 8.98 21.12
N LYS A 397 24.75 9.85 20.63
CA LYS A 397 25.70 10.63 21.48
C LYS A 397 25.47 12.14 21.46
N SER A 398 24.40 12.63 20.86
CA SER A 398 24.02 14.07 20.96
C SER A 398 22.59 14.21 21.45
#